data_529b6a4477b4e772d9db0466990d58dc
#
_entry.id   529b6a4477b4e772d9db0466990d58dc
#
_cell.length_a   1.000
_cell.length_b   1.000
_cell.length_c   1.000
_cell.angle_alpha   90.00
_cell.angle_beta   90.00
_cell.angle_gamma   90.00
#
_symmetry.space_group_name_H-M   'P 1'
#
loop_
_entity.id
_entity.type
_entity.pdbx_description
1 polymer ?
#
loop_
_entity_poly.entity_id
_entity_poly.type
_entity_poly.pdbx_seq_one_letter_code
_entity_poly.pdbx_strand_id
1 'polypeptide(L)'
;MIDTFDLGQQPNITDGGMRSLTVSHDETTGNWQVNASLGSKLDEETIRKYGLGTGAGRNPFEVVSGALNATTSNLTKPDPNDPTGKRRIRDPQATALLYQKRHTVEQAFAEWVWTDPDRTRMLENVYNERFNRIHPREYDGSYLTFPGISADIDLYPHQRKAVARI
;
A
#
# COMPACT_ATOMS: atom_id res chain seq x y z
N MET A 1 -11.65 -1.89 -18.32
CA MET A 1 -12.50 -0.82 -17.73
C MET A 1 -11.81 -0.45 -16.44
N ILE A 2 -11.04 0.64 -16.47
CA ILE A 2 -10.22 1.10 -15.35
C ILE A 2 -11.18 1.86 -14.44
N ASP A 3 -11.57 1.23 -13.34
CA ASP A 3 -12.26 1.96 -12.29
C ASP A 3 -11.25 2.90 -11.64
N THR A 4 -11.31 4.16 -12.05
CA THR A 4 -10.72 5.25 -11.31
C THR A 4 -11.31 5.22 -9.92
N PHE A 5 -10.51 4.87 -8.92
CA PHE A 5 -10.84 5.07 -7.52
C PHE A 5 -11.02 6.58 -7.32
N ASP A 6 -12.25 7.04 -7.44
CA ASP A 6 -12.65 8.36 -6.99
C ASP A 6 -12.70 8.28 -5.45
N LEU A 7 -11.60 8.64 -4.83
CA LEU A 7 -11.54 8.87 -3.39
C LEU A 7 -12.30 10.17 -3.13
N GLY A 8 -13.63 10.04 -3.14
CA GLY A 8 -14.53 11.14 -2.90
C GLY A 8 -14.12 11.95 -1.69
N GLN A 9 -14.02 13.26 -1.90
CA GLN A 9 -13.61 14.32 -0.98
C GLN A 9 -12.10 14.36 -0.68
N GLN A 10 -11.39 15.02 -1.57
CA GLN A 10 -10.10 15.64 -1.26
C GLN A 10 -10.26 16.51 0.00
N PRO A 11 -9.33 16.39 0.96
CA PRO A 11 -9.31 17.37 2.04
C PRO A 11 -9.27 18.77 1.40
N ASN A 12 -10.15 19.63 1.85
CA ASN A 12 -10.24 21.01 1.40
C ASN A 12 -8.91 21.69 1.70
N ILE A 13 -7.99 21.66 0.75
CA ILE A 13 -6.77 22.45 0.80
C ILE A 13 -7.19 23.83 0.36
N THR A 14 -7.63 24.59 1.34
CA THR A 14 -7.99 25.96 1.18
C THR A 14 -6.76 26.75 0.76
N ASP A 15 -6.91 27.36 -0.41
CA ASP A 15 -6.21 28.50 -0.92
C ASP A 15 -4.77 28.30 -1.45
N GLY A 16 -4.70 28.23 -2.77
CA GLY A 16 -3.49 28.55 -3.55
C GLY A 16 -2.64 27.38 -3.97
N GLY A 17 -3.05 26.13 -3.73
CA GLY A 17 -2.13 25.04 -3.83
C GLY A 17 -2.23 24.10 -5.02
N MET A 18 -2.42 22.88 -4.76
CA MET A 18 -2.30 21.77 -5.69
C MET A 18 -3.58 21.64 -6.52
N ARG A 19 -3.50 21.89 -7.82
CA ARG A 19 -4.66 21.79 -8.70
C ARG A 19 -5.03 20.36 -9.07
N SER A 20 -4.09 19.44 -9.03
CA SER A 20 -4.39 17.99 -9.12
C SER A 20 -3.24 17.15 -8.60
N LEU A 21 -3.57 16.20 -7.76
CA LEU A 21 -2.74 15.05 -7.42
C LEU A 21 -3.38 13.84 -8.07
N THR A 22 -2.65 13.18 -8.96
CA THR A 22 -3.13 11.96 -9.61
C THR A 22 -2.25 10.81 -9.16
N VAL A 23 -2.87 9.79 -8.59
CA VAL A 23 -2.22 8.53 -8.27
C VAL A 23 -2.81 7.46 -9.18
N SER A 24 -1.99 6.83 -9.99
CA SER A 24 -2.40 5.79 -10.92
C SER A 24 -1.53 4.55 -10.76
N HIS A 25 -2.13 3.38 -10.94
CA HIS A 25 -1.44 2.10 -10.95
C HIS A 25 -1.32 1.61 -12.39
N ASP A 26 -0.12 1.30 -12.81
CA ASP A 26 0.15 0.68 -14.11
C ASP A 26 0.12 -0.85 -13.94
N GLU A 27 -0.94 -1.47 -14.44
CA GLU A 27 -1.15 -2.92 -14.34
C GLU A 27 -0.06 -3.74 -15.08
N THR A 28 0.57 -3.14 -16.10
CA THR A 28 1.61 -3.83 -16.88
C THR A 28 2.92 -3.93 -16.14
N THR A 29 3.32 -2.85 -15.47
CA THR A 29 4.58 -2.79 -14.72
C THR A 29 4.40 -3.06 -13.23
N GLY A 30 3.17 -3.02 -12.72
CA GLY A 30 2.86 -3.11 -11.30
C GLY A 30 3.27 -1.87 -10.48
N ASN A 31 3.65 -0.79 -11.14
CA ASN A 31 4.15 0.41 -10.48
C ASN A 31 3.05 1.46 -10.26
N TRP A 32 3.16 2.15 -9.15
CA TRP A 32 2.35 3.33 -8.86
C TRP A 32 3.02 4.59 -9.38
N GLN A 33 2.27 5.42 -10.07
CA GLN A 33 2.71 6.72 -10.54
C GLN A 33 2.02 7.81 -9.72
N VAL A 34 2.80 8.71 -9.16
CA VAL A 34 2.31 9.87 -8.41
C VAL A 34 2.66 11.12 -9.21
N ASN A 35 1.66 11.71 -9.84
CA ASN A 35 1.80 12.92 -10.63
C ASN A 35 1.14 14.09 -9.91
N ALA A 36 1.90 15.12 -9.65
CA ALA A 36 1.42 16.34 -9.04
C ALA A 36 1.58 17.51 -10.01
N SER A 37 0.47 18.12 -10.41
CA SER A 37 0.48 19.38 -11.13
C SER A 37 0.67 20.50 -10.12
N LEU A 38 1.90 20.98 -10.01
CA LEU A 38 2.26 22.08 -9.10
C LEU A 38 1.79 23.40 -9.72
N GLY A 39 0.58 23.82 -9.39
CA GLY A 39 0.12 25.19 -9.62
C GLY A 39 0.60 26.18 -8.56
N SER A 40 1.13 25.68 -7.45
CA SER A 40 1.69 26.46 -6.35
C SER A 40 2.71 25.67 -5.57
N LYS A 41 3.54 26.37 -4.87
CA LYS A 41 4.59 25.79 -4.01
C LYS A 41 3.93 25.02 -2.87
N LEU A 42 4.38 23.78 -2.65
CA LEU A 42 4.09 23.10 -1.40
C LEU A 42 4.51 24.01 -0.23
N ASP A 43 3.72 24.04 0.81
CA ASP A 43 4.07 24.76 2.02
C ASP A 43 5.34 24.15 2.65
N GLU A 44 6.10 24.96 3.32
CA GLU A 44 7.35 24.54 3.96
C GLU A 44 7.12 23.49 5.05
N GLU A 45 5.96 23.50 5.69
CA GLU A 45 5.59 22.56 6.73
C GLU A 45 5.38 21.17 6.14
N THR A 46 4.64 21.05 5.04
CA THR A 46 4.45 19.79 4.31
C THR A 46 5.77 19.24 3.79
N ILE A 47 6.63 20.10 3.22
CA ILE A 47 7.96 19.69 2.75
C ILE A 47 8.79 19.16 3.91
N ARG A 48 8.76 19.83 5.06
CA ARG A 48 9.53 19.43 6.24
C ARG A 48 9.00 18.14 6.87
N LYS A 49 7.67 17.97 6.91
CA LYS A 49 7.02 16.81 7.52
C LYS A 49 7.20 15.54 6.67
N TYR A 50 6.94 15.62 5.37
CA TYR A 50 6.85 14.45 4.49
C TYR A 50 7.98 14.33 3.45
N GLY A 51 8.83 15.34 3.32
CA GLY A 51 9.95 15.36 2.39
C GLY A 51 11.28 15.66 3.07
N LEU A 52 12.32 15.78 2.25
CA LEU A 52 13.67 16.17 2.65
C LEU A 52 14.10 17.50 2.01
N GLY A 53 13.25 18.13 1.21
CA GLY A 53 13.51 19.33 0.46
C GLY A 53 12.93 19.28 -0.94
N THR A 54 13.41 20.13 -1.83
CA THR A 54 12.90 20.28 -3.21
C THR A 54 13.77 19.59 -4.28
N GLY A 55 14.86 18.93 -3.88
CA GLY A 55 15.74 18.22 -4.82
C GLY A 55 15.15 16.88 -5.29
N ALA A 56 15.72 16.31 -6.34
CA ALA A 56 15.34 15.00 -6.88
C ALA A 56 15.42 13.90 -5.79
N GLY A 57 14.39 13.09 -5.69
CA GLY A 57 14.22 12.06 -4.66
C GLY A 57 13.94 12.61 -3.26
N ARG A 58 13.69 13.90 -3.12
CA ARG A 58 13.57 14.58 -1.82
C ARG A 58 12.23 15.28 -1.59
N ASN A 59 11.48 15.54 -2.64
CA ASN A 59 10.17 16.16 -2.48
C ASN A 59 9.13 15.17 -1.92
N PRO A 60 8.07 15.62 -1.26
CA PRO A 60 7.08 14.74 -0.64
C PRO A 60 6.43 13.74 -1.60
N PHE A 61 6.22 14.10 -2.87
CA PHE A 61 5.60 13.21 -3.86
C PHE A 61 6.51 12.04 -4.25
N GLU A 62 7.81 12.29 -4.36
CA GLU A 62 8.79 11.22 -4.61
C GLU A 62 8.95 10.31 -3.39
N VAL A 63 8.80 10.86 -2.18
CA VAL A 63 8.76 10.05 -0.95
C VAL A 63 7.54 9.14 -0.95
N VAL A 64 6.34 9.67 -1.28
CA VAL A 64 5.10 8.90 -1.40
C VAL A 64 5.21 7.85 -2.51
N SER A 65 5.69 8.25 -3.69
CA SER A 65 5.90 7.31 -4.80
C SER A 65 6.85 6.17 -4.41
N GLY A 66 7.91 6.50 -3.70
CA GLY A 66 8.85 5.51 -3.19
C GLY A 66 8.26 4.58 -2.13
N ALA A 67 7.34 5.05 -1.29
CA ALA A 67 6.60 4.23 -0.33
C ALA A 67 5.65 3.26 -1.05
N LEU A 68 4.85 3.78 -2.01
CA LEU A 68 3.90 2.97 -2.78
C LEU A 68 4.58 1.86 -3.60
N ASN A 69 5.76 2.13 -4.15
CA ASN A 69 6.49 1.17 -4.97
C ASN A 69 7.52 0.34 -4.18
N ALA A 70 7.59 0.50 -2.88
CA ALA A 70 8.58 -0.17 -2.02
C ALA A 70 10.03 -0.07 -2.55
N THR A 71 10.37 1.04 -3.23
CA THR A 71 11.67 1.19 -3.90
C THR A 71 12.78 1.47 -2.93
N THR A 72 13.92 0.82 -3.12
CA THR A 72 15.15 1.11 -2.38
C THR A 72 15.91 2.23 -3.09
N SER A 73 15.90 3.44 -2.53
CA SER A 73 16.61 4.58 -3.12
C SER A 73 17.79 4.98 -2.25
N ASN A 74 18.96 5.10 -2.86
CA ASN A 74 20.12 5.67 -2.20
C ASN A 74 20.28 7.12 -2.66
N LEU A 75 20.17 8.06 -1.73
CA LEU A 75 20.44 9.45 -2.01
C LEU A 75 21.95 9.68 -2.14
N THR A 76 22.32 10.61 -3.01
CA THR A 76 23.70 10.96 -3.27
C THR A 76 23.95 12.46 -3.00
N LYS A 77 25.18 12.79 -2.70
CA LYS A 77 25.68 14.16 -2.55
C LYS A 77 26.91 14.38 -3.43
N PRO A 78 27.26 15.62 -3.77
CA PRO A 78 28.53 15.91 -4.45
C PRO A 78 29.71 15.37 -3.66
N ASP A 79 30.70 14.82 -4.35
CA ASP A 79 31.96 14.41 -3.72
C ASP A 79 32.79 15.63 -3.36
N PRO A 80 33.10 15.89 -2.08
CA PRO A 80 33.90 17.04 -1.68
C PRO A 80 35.32 17.01 -2.23
N ASN A 81 35.80 15.85 -2.68
CA ASN A 81 37.15 15.70 -3.23
C ASN A 81 37.18 15.85 -4.77
N ASP A 82 36.04 16.08 -5.41
CA ASP A 82 35.98 16.32 -6.84
C ASP A 82 35.87 17.82 -7.15
N PRO A 83 36.94 18.46 -7.62
CA PRO A 83 36.94 19.88 -7.96
C PRO A 83 36.00 20.22 -9.13
N THR A 84 35.59 19.22 -9.92
CA THR A 84 34.65 19.40 -11.04
C THR A 84 33.18 19.35 -10.60
N GLY A 85 32.89 18.89 -9.38
CA GLY A 85 31.55 18.76 -8.82
C GLY A 85 30.63 17.74 -9.52
N LYS A 86 31.16 16.97 -10.46
CA LYS A 86 30.41 16.01 -11.26
C LYS A 86 30.25 14.66 -10.59
N ARG A 87 31.25 14.25 -9.79
CA ARG A 87 31.22 12.99 -9.06
C ARG A 87 30.27 13.07 -7.89
N ARG A 88 29.44 12.05 -7.76
CA ARG A 88 28.50 11.94 -6.64
C ARG A 88 28.82 10.71 -5.82
N ILE A 89 28.76 10.86 -4.51
CA ILE A 89 28.94 9.77 -3.54
C ILE A 89 27.65 9.53 -2.79
N ARG A 90 27.49 8.33 -2.25
CA ARG A 90 26.34 7.97 -1.43
C ARG A 90 26.26 8.88 -0.19
N ASP A 91 25.05 9.31 0.15
CA ASP A 91 24.73 10.05 1.35
C ASP A 91 23.94 9.16 2.33
N PRO A 92 24.62 8.49 3.28
CA PRO A 92 23.94 7.57 4.20
C PRO A 92 22.95 8.30 5.12
N GLN A 93 23.25 9.52 5.53
CA GLN A 93 22.40 10.30 6.43
C GLN A 93 21.10 10.71 5.74
N ALA A 94 21.19 11.28 4.54
CA ALA A 94 20.02 11.63 3.76
C ALA A 94 19.20 10.39 3.38
N THR A 95 19.86 9.25 3.11
CA THR A 95 19.19 7.98 2.82
C THR A 95 18.44 7.47 4.04
N ALA A 96 19.03 7.48 5.23
CA ALA A 96 18.35 7.06 6.46
C ALA A 96 17.13 7.96 6.76
N LEU A 97 17.28 9.27 6.58
CA LEU A 97 16.18 10.22 6.76
C LEU A 97 15.05 9.98 5.74
N LEU A 98 15.37 9.61 4.49
CA LEU A 98 14.38 9.24 3.49
C LEU A 98 13.51 8.05 3.96
N TYR A 99 14.13 7.00 4.50
CA TYR A 99 13.40 5.85 5.04
C TYR A 99 12.52 6.25 6.23
N GLN A 100 13.01 7.09 7.11
CA GLN A 100 12.22 7.61 8.23
C GLN A 100 11.00 8.40 7.74
N LYS A 101 11.16 9.24 6.71
CA LYS A 101 10.05 9.99 6.12
C LYS A 101 9.02 9.07 5.43
N ARG A 102 9.47 8.04 4.73
CA ARG A 102 8.56 7.02 4.17
C ARG A 102 7.73 6.35 5.24
N HIS A 103 8.36 5.94 6.33
CA HIS A 103 7.66 5.35 7.46
C HIS A 103 6.61 6.30 8.07
N THR A 104 6.94 7.59 8.17
CA THR A 104 5.96 8.62 8.59
C THR A 104 4.76 8.70 7.65
N VAL A 105 4.98 8.62 6.34
CA VAL A 105 3.90 8.58 5.34
C VAL A 105 3.05 7.32 5.49
N GLU A 106 3.66 6.16 5.64
CA GLU A 106 2.98 4.87 5.84
C GLU A 106 2.11 4.88 7.11
N GLN A 107 2.64 5.39 8.20
CA GLN A 107 1.89 5.54 9.45
C GLN A 107 0.71 6.51 9.30
N ALA A 108 0.94 7.68 8.70
CA ALA A 108 -0.12 8.65 8.48
C ALA A 108 -1.23 8.09 7.57
N PHE A 109 -0.88 7.30 6.57
CA PHE A 109 -1.84 6.60 5.70
C PHE A 109 -2.63 5.55 6.47
N ALA A 110 -1.96 4.72 7.27
CA ALA A 110 -2.61 3.71 8.09
C ALA A 110 -3.62 4.33 9.07
N GLU A 111 -3.22 5.38 9.77
CA GLU A 111 -4.12 6.12 10.66
C GLU A 111 -5.32 6.70 9.90
N TRP A 112 -5.08 7.31 8.75
CA TRP A 112 -6.13 7.88 7.91
C TRP A 112 -7.13 6.82 7.42
N VAL A 113 -6.67 5.64 7.03
CA VAL A 113 -7.53 4.53 6.57
C VAL A 113 -8.54 4.14 7.66
N TRP A 114 -8.10 4.01 8.89
CA TRP A 114 -8.93 3.51 10.00
C TRP A 114 -9.73 4.60 10.72
N THR A 115 -9.48 5.88 10.44
CA THR A 115 -10.18 7.00 11.10
C THR A 115 -11.63 7.13 10.64
N ASP A 116 -11.93 6.77 9.40
CA ASP A 116 -13.25 6.88 8.80
C ASP A 116 -13.91 5.51 8.66
N PRO A 117 -15.02 5.24 9.37
CA PRO A 117 -15.72 3.95 9.34
C PRO A 117 -16.27 3.58 7.95
N ASP A 118 -16.70 4.55 7.15
CA ASP A 118 -17.27 4.28 5.82
C ASP A 118 -16.16 3.89 4.84
N ARG A 119 -15.01 4.53 4.91
CA ARG A 119 -13.81 4.15 4.15
C ARG A 119 -13.32 2.76 4.53
N THR A 120 -13.25 2.47 5.82
CA THR A 120 -12.86 1.16 6.33
C THR A 120 -13.78 0.08 5.78
N ARG A 121 -15.10 0.27 5.88
CA ARG A 121 -16.11 -0.68 5.36
C ARG A 121 -15.99 -0.88 3.85
N MET A 122 -15.77 0.20 3.10
CA MET A 122 -15.55 0.11 1.65
C MET A 122 -14.32 -0.73 1.31
N LEU A 123 -13.20 -0.50 2.00
CA LEU A 123 -11.96 -1.25 1.79
C LEU A 123 -12.10 -2.73 2.20
N GLU A 124 -12.80 -3.01 3.29
CA GLU A 124 -13.13 -4.38 3.71
C GLU A 124 -13.96 -5.11 2.64
N ASN A 125 -14.97 -4.46 2.07
CA ASN A 125 -15.78 -5.04 1.01
C ASN A 125 -14.93 -5.35 -0.23
N VAL A 126 -14.11 -4.41 -0.68
CA VAL A 126 -13.20 -4.61 -1.82
C VAL A 126 -12.22 -5.76 -1.56
N TYR A 127 -11.67 -5.82 -0.35
CA TYR A 127 -10.76 -6.89 0.05
C TYR A 127 -11.47 -8.25 0.05
N ASN A 128 -12.65 -8.32 0.65
CA ASN A 128 -13.43 -9.55 0.73
C ASN A 128 -13.88 -10.05 -0.66
N GLU A 129 -14.27 -9.14 -1.54
CA GLU A 129 -14.63 -9.49 -2.92
C GLU A 129 -13.44 -10.05 -3.72
N ARG A 130 -12.23 -9.51 -3.50
CA ARG A 130 -11.06 -9.92 -4.28
C ARG A 130 -10.36 -11.13 -3.72
N PHE A 131 -10.26 -11.25 -2.41
CA PHE A 131 -9.39 -12.23 -1.76
C PHE A 131 -10.14 -13.29 -0.95
N ASN A 132 -11.34 -12.98 -0.42
CA ASN A 132 -12.12 -13.91 0.39
C ASN A 132 -13.25 -14.61 -0.40
N ARG A 133 -13.26 -14.54 -1.73
CA ARG A 133 -14.25 -15.25 -2.57
C ARG A 133 -14.06 -16.76 -2.62
N ILE A 134 -12.90 -17.24 -2.24
CA ILE A 134 -12.64 -18.68 -2.22
C ILE A 134 -13.16 -19.22 -0.89
N HIS A 135 -14.41 -19.69 -0.90
CA HIS A 135 -14.91 -20.51 0.18
C HIS A 135 -14.32 -21.92 0.01
N PRO A 136 -13.54 -22.43 0.99
CA PRO A 136 -13.13 -23.82 0.97
C PRO A 136 -14.38 -24.68 0.88
N ARG A 137 -14.40 -25.71 0.00
CA ARG A 137 -15.49 -26.67 -0.03
C ARG A 137 -15.67 -27.27 1.37
N GLU A 138 -16.84 -27.08 1.96
CA GLU A 138 -17.20 -27.77 3.18
C GLU A 138 -17.70 -29.17 2.82
N TYR A 139 -16.96 -30.16 3.28
CA TYR A 139 -17.35 -31.56 3.16
C TYR A 139 -17.97 -31.95 4.51
N ASP A 140 -19.30 -32.03 4.57
CA ASP A 140 -19.99 -32.40 5.82
C ASP A 140 -19.97 -33.92 6.07
N GLY A 141 -19.81 -34.74 5.01
CA GLY A 141 -19.76 -36.18 5.09
C GLY A 141 -21.11 -36.84 5.47
N SER A 142 -22.20 -36.05 5.51
CA SER A 142 -23.52 -36.55 5.90
C SER A 142 -24.09 -37.64 4.92
N TYR A 143 -23.66 -37.56 3.66
CA TYR A 143 -24.06 -38.48 2.59
C TYR A 143 -23.27 -39.80 2.59
N LEU A 144 -22.20 -39.90 3.40
CA LEU A 144 -21.36 -41.08 3.39
C LEU A 144 -22.03 -42.22 4.19
N THR A 145 -22.06 -43.39 3.57
CA THR A 145 -22.40 -44.65 4.21
C THR A 145 -21.13 -45.47 4.39
N PHE A 146 -21.00 -46.15 5.49
CA PHE A 146 -19.79 -46.91 5.86
C PHE A 146 -20.12 -48.39 5.96
N PRO A 147 -20.31 -49.11 4.83
CA PRO A 147 -20.57 -50.53 4.84
C PRO A 147 -19.28 -51.25 5.33
N GLY A 148 -19.35 -51.92 6.47
CA GLY A 148 -18.20 -52.60 7.07
C GLY A 148 -17.74 -52.05 8.40
N ILE A 149 -18.29 -50.96 8.87
CA ILE A 149 -18.13 -50.52 10.26
C ILE A 149 -19.19 -51.20 11.10
N SER A 150 -18.81 -51.66 12.32
CA SER A 150 -19.78 -52.24 13.27
C SER A 150 -20.94 -51.27 13.51
N ALA A 151 -22.15 -51.80 13.65
CA ALA A 151 -23.34 -50.99 13.90
C ALA A 151 -23.30 -50.23 15.22
N ASP A 152 -22.41 -50.61 16.14
CA ASP A 152 -22.22 -49.98 17.45
C ASP A 152 -21.25 -48.76 17.39
N ILE A 153 -20.66 -48.50 16.21
CA ILE A 153 -19.69 -47.42 16.05
C ILE A 153 -20.30 -46.31 15.22
N ASP A 154 -20.54 -45.16 15.82
CA ASP A 154 -20.92 -43.94 15.11
C ASP A 154 -19.70 -42.99 14.99
N LEU A 155 -19.40 -42.57 13.75
CA LEU A 155 -18.29 -41.69 13.49
C LEU A 155 -18.62 -40.26 13.95
N TYR A 156 -17.69 -39.65 14.65
CA TYR A 156 -17.79 -38.23 15.01
C TYR A 156 -17.86 -37.33 13.75
N PRO A 157 -18.50 -36.15 13.84
CA PRO A 157 -18.63 -35.24 12.69
C PRO A 157 -17.30 -34.89 12.01
N HIS A 158 -16.23 -34.73 12.78
CA HIS A 158 -14.90 -34.44 12.24
C HIS A 158 -14.30 -35.62 11.49
N GLN A 159 -14.59 -36.85 11.90
CA GLN A 159 -14.15 -38.07 11.20
C GLN A 159 -14.90 -38.23 9.86
N ARG A 160 -16.22 -38.00 9.83
CA ARG A 160 -17.02 -37.99 8.60
C ARG A 160 -16.53 -36.93 7.62
N LYS A 161 -16.23 -35.72 8.11
CA LYS A 161 -15.63 -34.64 7.32
C LYS A 161 -14.26 -35.01 6.75
N ALA A 162 -13.42 -35.69 7.53
CA ALA A 162 -12.11 -36.13 7.06
C ALA A 162 -12.21 -37.15 5.91
N VAL A 163 -13.11 -38.12 6.04
CA VAL A 163 -13.34 -39.13 4.97
C VAL A 163 -13.96 -38.50 3.73
N ALA A 164 -14.87 -37.55 3.89
CA ALA A 164 -15.50 -36.85 2.75
C ALA A 164 -14.51 -36.00 1.94
N ARG A 165 -13.34 -35.71 2.49
CA ARG A 165 -12.31 -34.90 1.83
C ARG A 165 -11.37 -35.70 0.91
N ILE A 166 -11.36 -37.03 1.05
CA ILE A 166 -10.56 -37.96 0.24
C ILE A 166 -11.28 -38.27 -1.08
#